data_0aa0cfdc7d0bdbde5350467d3f06b7a8
#
_entry.id   0aa0cfdc7d0bdbde5350467d3f06b7a8
#
_cell.length_a   1.000
_cell.length_b   1.000
_cell.length_c   1.000
_cell.angle_alpha   90.00
_cell.angle_beta   90.00
_cell.angle_gamma   90.00
#
_symmetry.space_group_name_H-M   'P 1'
#
loop_
_entity.id
_entity.type
_entity.pdbx_description
1 polymer ?
#
loop_
_entity_poly.entity_id
_entity_poly.type
_entity_poly.pdbx_seq_one_letter_code
_entity_poly.pdbx_strand_id
1 'polypeptide(L)'
;ACKDKKGRLRCAAGVGITPDFMDRVAALYKEGVDAVVLDSAHGHSKNIVNALRTIKATYPNLDVVVGNIATAEAAKYLVENGADGVKVGIGPGSICTTRIIAGVGVPQLTAIFEVAEALKGTGVPMIADGGLRYSGDVVKALAAGGNCVMCGSMFAGTEEAPGDTI
;
A
#
# COMPACT_ATOMS: atom_id res chain seq x y z
N ALA A 1 -1.15 16.33 -10.95
CA ALA A 1 -1.19 15.94 -9.53
C ALA A 1 -2.63 15.62 -9.13
N CYS A 2 -2.81 14.61 -8.27
CA CYS A 2 -4.12 14.22 -7.76
C CYS A 2 -4.56 15.23 -6.70
N LYS A 3 -5.56 16.04 -7.04
CA LYS A 3 -6.06 17.14 -6.18
C LYS A 3 -7.51 16.91 -5.79
N ASP A 4 -7.90 17.44 -4.64
CA ASP A 4 -9.28 17.51 -4.20
C ASP A 4 -10.04 18.67 -4.91
N LYS A 5 -11.33 18.80 -4.61
CA LYS A 5 -12.19 19.86 -5.17
C LYS A 5 -11.76 21.29 -4.78
N LYS A 6 -10.91 21.44 -3.76
CA LYS A 6 -10.34 22.72 -3.28
C LYS A 6 -8.94 22.97 -3.84
N GLY A 7 -8.44 22.13 -4.73
CA GLY A 7 -7.11 22.24 -5.34
C GLY A 7 -5.95 21.76 -4.44
N ARG A 8 -6.22 21.16 -3.28
CA ARG A 8 -5.20 20.61 -2.38
C ARG A 8 -4.76 19.24 -2.88
N LEU A 9 -3.48 18.90 -2.69
CA LEU A 9 -2.97 17.56 -2.96
C LEU A 9 -3.67 16.54 -2.05
N ARG A 10 -4.10 15.43 -2.62
CA ARG A 10 -4.59 14.30 -1.84
C ARG A 10 -3.45 13.63 -1.11
N CYS A 11 -3.70 13.18 0.10
CA CYS A 11 -2.72 12.52 0.94
C CYS A 11 -3.28 11.25 1.56
N ALA A 12 -2.37 10.30 1.80
CA ALA A 12 -2.66 9.11 2.58
C ALA A 12 -1.65 8.99 3.73
N ALA A 13 -2.08 8.38 4.83
CA ALA A 13 -1.24 8.21 6.01
C ALA A 13 -1.14 6.75 6.42
N GLY A 14 0.10 6.30 6.74
CA GLY A 14 0.36 4.96 7.24
C GLY A 14 -0.16 4.77 8.67
N VAL A 15 -0.79 3.64 8.91
CA VAL A 15 -1.30 3.21 10.22
C VAL A 15 -0.83 1.79 10.48
N GLY A 16 -0.08 1.58 11.56
CA GLY A 16 0.28 0.25 12.06
C GLY A 16 -0.80 -0.30 12.98
N ILE A 17 -0.75 -1.60 13.28
CA ILE A 17 -1.69 -2.25 14.22
C ILE A 17 -1.12 -2.15 15.64
N THR A 18 -1.06 -0.95 16.19
CA THR A 18 -0.73 -0.69 17.58
C THR A 18 -2.00 -0.67 18.43
N PRO A 19 -1.93 -0.82 19.77
CA PRO A 19 -3.13 -0.77 20.61
C PRO A 19 -3.96 0.51 20.44
N ASP A 20 -3.32 1.62 20.07
CA ASP A 20 -3.89 2.96 19.89
C ASP A 20 -4.17 3.32 18.42
N PHE A 21 -4.15 2.34 17.50
CA PHE A 21 -4.29 2.61 16.06
C PHE A 21 -5.58 3.38 15.72
N MET A 22 -6.67 3.13 16.42
CA MET A 22 -7.94 3.82 16.19
C MET A 22 -7.89 5.29 16.60
N ASP A 23 -7.13 5.65 17.64
CA ASP A 23 -6.92 7.05 18.05
C ASP A 23 -6.16 7.79 16.94
N ARG A 24 -5.16 7.14 16.37
CA ARG A 24 -4.43 7.66 15.21
C ARG A 24 -5.34 7.85 13.99
N VAL A 25 -6.18 6.86 13.67
CA VAL A 25 -7.16 6.96 12.57
C VAL A 25 -8.12 8.12 12.81
N ALA A 26 -8.64 8.25 14.04
CA ALA A 26 -9.55 9.33 14.41
C ALA A 26 -8.91 10.72 14.22
N ALA A 27 -7.66 10.89 14.65
CA ALA A 27 -6.92 12.14 14.48
C ALA A 27 -6.70 12.47 12.99
N LEU A 28 -6.28 11.48 12.19
CA LEU A 28 -6.08 11.65 10.74
C LEU A 28 -7.40 11.99 10.02
N TYR A 29 -8.48 11.31 10.38
CA TYR A 29 -9.80 11.57 9.81
C TYR A 29 -10.29 12.99 10.12
N LYS A 30 -10.08 13.46 11.36
CA LYS A 30 -10.42 14.82 11.78
C LYS A 30 -9.66 15.88 10.98
N GLU A 31 -8.40 15.64 10.65
CA GLU A 31 -7.57 16.53 9.83
C GLU A 31 -7.87 16.44 8.33
N GLY A 32 -8.77 15.53 7.92
CA GLY A 32 -9.23 15.41 6.54
C GLY A 32 -8.28 14.64 5.63
N VAL A 33 -7.65 13.59 6.14
CA VAL A 33 -6.87 12.65 5.31
C VAL A 33 -7.79 12.02 4.25
N ASP A 34 -7.28 11.84 3.03
CA ASP A 34 -8.07 11.24 1.94
C ASP A 34 -8.13 9.72 2.05
N ALA A 35 -7.07 9.08 2.54
CA ALA A 35 -7.02 7.63 2.75
C ALA A 35 -6.07 7.28 3.89
N VAL A 36 -6.28 6.11 4.49
CA VAL A 36 -5.31 5.50 5.40
C VAL A 36 -4.74 4.22 4.79
N VAL A 37 -3.48 3.94 5.09
CA VAL A 37 -2.81 2.73 4.65
C VAL A 37 -2.52 1.86 5.86
N LEU A 38 -3.23 0.74 6.00
CA LEU A 38 -2.87 -0.31 6.94
C LEU A 38 -1.61 -1.00 6.43
N ASP A 39 -0.46 -0.59 6.97
CA ASP A 39 0.85 -1.02 6.52
C ASP A 39 1.44 -2.09 7.45
N SER A 40 1.77 -3.22 6.87
CA SER A 40 2.31 -4.39 7.57
C SER A 40 3.26 -5.17 6.67
N ALA A 41 4.23 -5.83 7.29
CA ALA A 41 5.10 -6.78 6.59
C ALA A 41 4.33 -8.01 6.05
N HIS A 42 3.13 -8.27 6.58
CA HIS A 42 2.25 -9.36 6.16
C HIS A 42 0.78 -8.96 6.23
N GLY A 43 0.25 -8.40 5.13
CA GLY A 43 -1.12 -7.92 5.04
C GLY A 43 -2.17 -9.04 5.09
N HIS A 44 -1.82 -10.25 4.66
CA HIS A 44 -2.71 -11.42 4.72
C HIS A 44 -2.72 -12.04 6.12
N SER A 45 -3.16 -11.28 7.11
CA SER A 45 -3.25 -11.73 8.49
C SER A 45 -4.59 -11.36 9.14
N LYS A 46 -5.03 -12.19 10.09
CA LYS A 46 -6.27 -11.98 10.83
C LYS A 46 -6.32 -10.63 11.55
N ASN A 47 -5.19 -10.19 12.09
CA ASN A 47 -5.13 -8.92 12.82
C ASN A 47 -5.31 -7.72 11.90
N ILE A 48 -4.73 -7.75 10.71
CA ILE A 48 -4.92 -6.70 9.68
C ILE A 48 -6.39 -6.64 9.25
N VAL A 49 -7.01 -7.78 8.97
CA VAL A 49 -8.41 -7.81 8.56
C VAL A 49 -9.35 -7.33 9.67
N ASN A 50 -9.07 -7.68 10.92
CA ASN A 50 -9.85 -7.16 12.05
C ASN A 50 -9.71 -5.62 12.17
N ALA A 51 -8.50 -5.07 12.01
CA ALA A 51 -8.28 -3.63 11.99
C ALA A 51 -9.01 -2.96 10.82
N LEU A 52 -8.92 -3.53 9.61
CA LEU A 52 -9.65 -3.06 8.44
C LEU A 52 -11.15 -2.96 8.71
N ARG A 53 -11.75 -4.05 9.19
CA ARG A 53 -13.19 -4.10 9.52
C ARG A 53 -13.56 -3.06 10.58
N THR A 54 -12.73 -2.86 11.61
CA THR A 54 -12.96 -1.87 12.66
C THR A 54 -12.96 -0.45 12.10
N ILE A 55 -11.98 -0.12 11.24
CA ILE A 55 -11.91 1.19 10.59
C ILE A 55 -13.14 1.41 9.69
N LYS A 56 -13.47 0.46 8.83
CA LYS A 56 -14.62 0.57 7.90
C LYS A 56 -15.96 0.64 8.63
N ALA A 57 -16.12 -0.02 9.76
CA ALA A 57 -17.32 0.08 10.59
C ALA A 57 -17.46 1.47 11.24
N THR A 58 -16.35 2.09 11.64
CA THR A 58 -16.34 3.41 12.30
C THR A 58 -16.36 4.56 11.29
N TYR A 59 -15.62 4.43 10.20
CA TYR A 59 -15.46 5.44 9.15
C TYR A 59 -15.76 4.85 7.77
N PRO A 60 -17.01 4.57 7.42
CA PRO A 60 -17.39 3.85 6.19
C PRO A 60 -16.98 4.58 4.90
N ASN A 61 -16.83 5.91 4.96
CA ASN A 61 -16.44 6.73 3.80
C ASN A 61 -14.94 7.00 3.71
N LEU A 62 -14.14 6.49 4.65
CA LEU A 62 -12.68 6.61 4.60
C LEU A 62 -12.12 5.50 3.74
N ASP A 63 -11.33 5.85 2.73
CA ASP A 63 -10.64 4.87 1.92
C ASP A 63 -9.51 4.21 2.73
N VAL A 64 -9.48 2.86 2.71
CA VAL A 64 -8.48 2.06 3.41
C VAL A 64 -7.72 1.20 2.42
N VAL A 65 -6.45 1.52 2.23
CA VAL A 65 -5.51 0.68 1.48
C VAL A 65 -4.84 -0.30 2.43
N VAL A 66 -4.71 -1.55 2.03
CA VAL A 66 -4.14 -2.60 2.90
C VAL A 66 -2.93 -3.24 2.23
N GLY A 67 -1.86 -3.40 2.96
CA GLY A 67 -0.64 -4.09 2.49
C GLY A 67 0.31 -4.51 3.62
N ASN A 68 1.42 -5.17 3.28
CA ASN A 68 1.74 -5.59 1.93
C ASN A 68 1.33 -7.03 1.71
N ILE A 69 0.98 -7.34 0.47
CA ILE A 69 0.62 -8.68 0.01
C ILE A 69 1.43 -9.06 -1.24
N ALA A 70 1.39 -10.33 -1.62
CA ALA A 70 2.08 -10.81 -2.82
C ALA A 70 1.30 -11.89 -3.59
N THR A 71 0.08 -12.21 -3.19
CA THR A 71 -0.69 -13.34 -3.76
C THR A 71 -2.12 -12.93 -4.14
N ALA A 72 -2.67 -13.61 -5.14
CA ALA A 72 -4.06 -13.48 -5.57
C ALA A 72 -5.05 -13.78 -4.43
N GLU A 73 -4.76 -14.79 -3.61
CA GLU A 73 -5.60 -15.20 -2.47
C GLU A 73 -5.70 -14.06 -1.44
N ALA A 74 -4.55 -13.45 -1.08
CA ALA A 74 -4.52 -12.32 -0.16
C ALA A 74 -5.34 -11.13 -0.69
N ALA A 75 -5.22 -10.82 -1.98
CA ALA A 75 -5.98 -9.74 -2.59
C ALA A 75 -7.49 -9.96 -2.50
N LYS A 76 -7.96 -11.14 -2.89
CA LYS A 76 -9.39 -11.52 -2.79
C LYS A 76 -9.88 -11.41 -1.36
N TYR A 77 -9.14 -11.98 -0.41
CA TYR A 77 -9.51 -11.95 1.00
C TYR A 77 -9.63 -10.54 1.56
N LEU A 78 -8.71 -9.62 1.20
CA LEU A 78 -8.78 -8.22 1.65
C LEU A 78 -9.95 -7.47 1.02
N VAL A 79 -10.21 -7.65 -0.27
CA VAL A 79 -11.34 -7.04 -0.97
C VAL A 79 -12.68 -7.49 -0.39
N GLU A 80 -12.84 -8.78 -0.14
CA GLU A 80 -14.03 -9.35 0.51
C GLU A 80 -14.27 -8.78 1.92
N ASN A 81 -13.22 -8.28 2.56
CA ASN A 81 -13.27 -7.66 3.87
C ASN A 81 -13.33 -6.13 3.86
N GLY A 82 -13.49 -5.52 2.68
CA GLY A 82 -13.78 -4.10 2.53
C GLY A 82 -12.57 -3.21 2.30
N ALA A 83 -11.43 -3.76 1.83
CA ALA A 83 -10.31 -2.93 1.39
C ALA A 83 -10.68 -2.13 0.14
N ASP A 84 -10.41 -0.83 0.14
CA ASP A 84 -10.63 0.08 -0.99
C ASP A 84 -9.42 0.11 -1.95
N GLY A 85 -8.29 -0.43 -1.53
CA GLY A 85 -7.09 -0.62 -2.32
C GLY A 85 -6.16 -1.63 -1.68
N VAL A 86 -5.26 -2.22 -2.47
CA VAL A 86 -4.23 -3.14 -1.96
C VAL A 86 -2.83 -2.68 -2.34
N LYS A 87 -1.86 -2.93 -1.48
CA LYS A 87 -0.44 -2.60 -1.71
C LYS A 87 0.37 -3.90 -1.82
N VAL A 88 1.09 -4.04 -2.94
CA VAL A 88 1.73 -5.30 -3.37
C VAL A 88 3.24 -5.16 -3.35
N GLY A 89 3.89 -6.06 -2.61
CA GLY A 89 5.34 -6.16 -2.54
C GLY A 89 5.81 -6.71 -1.20
N ILE A 90 6.37 -7.90 -1.22
CA ILE A 90 6.99 -8.52 -0.05
C ILE A 90 8.50 -8.60 -0.27
N GLY A 91 9.23 -7.69 0.37
CA GLY A 91 10.68 -7.64 0.36
C GLY A 91 11.38 -7.10 -0.89
N PRO A 92 10.73 -6.41 -1.87
CA PRO A 92 11.44 -5.93 -3.06
C PRO A 92 12.17 -4.60 -2.84
N GLY A 93 11.90 -3.88 -1.74
CA GLY A 93 12.49 -2.58 -1.45
C GLY A 93 14.01 -2.64 -1.31
N SER A 94 14.71 -1.57 -1.70
CA SER A 94 16.19 -1.52 -1.69
C SER A 94 16.78 -1.64 -0.29
N ILE A 95 16.06 -1.20 0.73
CA ILE A 95 16.48 -1.28 2.15
C ILE A 95 15.91 -2.50 2.87
N CYS A 96 15.06 -3.29 2.21
CA CYS A 96 14.37 -4.40 2.84
C CYS A 96 15.26 -5.63 2.93
N THR A 97 15.36 -6.21 4.11
CA THR A 97 16.17 -7.41 4.40
C THR A 97 15.32 -8.68 4.52
N THR A 98 14.00 -8.61 4.38
CA THR A 98 13.08 -9.75 4.55
C THR A 98 13.47 -10.95 3.69
N ARG A 99 13.79 -10.73 2.40
CA ARG A 99 14.20 -11.81 1.50
C ARG A 99 15.53 -12.45 1.88
N ILE A 100 16.44 -11.68 2.47
CA ILE A 100 17.79 -12.13 2.85
C ILE A 100 17.75 -12.86 4.19
N ILE A 101 17.08 -12.27 5.18
CA ILE A 101 17.07 -12.76 6.56
C ILE A 101 16.01 -13.85 6.76
N ALA A 102 14.79 -13.65 6.26
CA ALA A 102 13.68 -14.59 6.44
C ALA A 102 13.50 -15.55 5.25
N GLY A 103 14.14 -15.28 4.11
CA GLY A 103 13.96 -16.07 2.89
C GLY A 103 12.55 -15.99 2.31
N VAL A 104 11.78 -14.97 2.69
CA VAL A 104 10.38 -14.79 2.29
C VAL A 104 10.28 -13.72 1.22
N GLY A 105 9.51 -14.00 0.16
CA GLY A 105 9.24 -13.04 -0.90
C GLY A 105 8.72 -13.72 -2.15
N VAL A 106 8.14 -12.90 -3.03
CA VAL A 106 7.70 -13.30 -4.37
C VAL A 106 8.35 -12.34 -5.35
N PRO A 107 8.81 -12.79 -6.54
CA PRO A 107 9.29 -11.88 -7.58
C PRO A 107 8.22 -10.81 -7.86
N GLN A 108 8.64 -9.53 -7.83
CA GLN A 108 7.67 -8.42 -7.77
C GLN A 108 6.71 -8.41 -8.97
N LEU A 109 7.22 -8.68 -10.16
CA LEU A 109 6.38 -8.68 -11.36
C LEU A 109 5.35 -9.81 -11.32
N THR A 110 5.72 -10.99 -10.82
CA THR A 110 4.81 -12.11 -10.60
C THR A 110 3.70 -11.74 -9.61
N ALA A 111 4.08 -11.13 -8.47
CA ALA A 111 3.10 -10.70 -7.47
C ALA A 111 2.10 -9.69 -8.04
N ILE A 112 2.58 -8.71 -8.84
CA ILE A 112 1.72 -7.73 -9.50
C ILE A 112 0.75 -8.41 -10.46
N PHE A 113 1.23 -9.32 -11.33
CA PHE A 113 0.38 -10.04 -12.27
C PHE A 113 -0.71 -10.87 -11.57
N GLU A 114 -0.34 -11.66 -10.57
CA GLU A 114 -1.30 -12.51 -9.86
C GLU A 114 -2.37 -11.70 -9.14
N VAL A 115 -1.96 -10.60 -8.50
CA VAL A 115 -2.90 -9.71 -7.82
C VAL A 115 -3.78 -8.96 -8.83
N ALA A 116 -3.22 -8.49 -9.96
CA ALA A 116 -3.99 -7.82 -11.01
C ALA A 116 -5.08 -8.73 -11.58
N GLU A 117 -4.76 -10.00 -11.85
CA GLU A 117 -5.75 -10.98 -12.30
C GLU A 117 -6.86 -11.19 -11.25
N ALA A 118 -6.48 -11.26 -9.97
CA ALA A 118 -7.44 -11.44 -8.88
C ALA A 118 -8.38 -10.25 -8.67
N LEU A 119 -7.93 -9.04 -9.02
CA LEU A 119 -8.69 -7.79 -8.86
C LEU A 119 -9.58 -7.46 -10.07
N LYS A 120 -9.47 -8.18 -11.17
CA LYS A 120 -10.32 -7.95 -12.35
C LYS A 120 -11.80 -7.97 -12.00
N GLY A 121 -12.50 -6.91 -12.40
CA GLY A 121 -13.94 -6.76 -12.16
C GLY A 121 -14.33 -6.30 -10.75
N THR A 122 -13.40 -6.17 -9.82
CA THR A 122 -13.70 -5.70 -8.45
C THR A 122 -13.78 -4.17 -8.35
N GLY A 123 -13.10 -3.44 -9.25
CA GLY A 123 -12.92 -2.00 -9.18
C GLY A 123 -11.91 -1.54 -8.12
N VAL A 124 -11.29 -2.44 -7.37
CA VAL A 124 -10.29 -2.12 -6.33
C VAL A 124 -8.92 -1.93 -6.98
N PRO A 125 -8.26 -0.76 -6.79
CA PRO A 125 -6.94 -0.48 -7.35
C PRO A 125 -5.82 -1.16 -6.55
N MET A 126 -4.66 -1.27 -7.22
CA MET A 126 -3.44 -1.82 -6.66
C MET A 126 -2.28 -0.82 -6.74
N ILE A 127 -1.51 -0.71 -5.66
CA ILE A 127 -0.23 -0.01 -5.59
C ILE A 127 0.89 -1.04 -5.71
N ALA A 128 1.74 -0.95 -6.72
CA ALA A 128 2.95 -1.75 -6.83
C ALA A 128 4.08 -1.10 -6.03
N ASP A 129 4.47 -1.73 -4.91
CA ASP A 129 5.37 -1.16 -3.92
C ASP A 129 6.73 -1.86 -3.88
N GLY A 130 7.77 -1.11 -4.18
CA GLY A 130 9.15 -1.52 -4.06
C GLY A 130 9.75 -2.18 -5.31
N GLY A 131 11.08 -2.27 -5.31
CA GLY A 131 11.86 -2.86 -6.41
C GLY A 131 12.02 -1.96 -7.63
N LEU A 132 11.62 -0.70 -7.55
CA LEU A 132 11.67 0.27 -8.63
C LEU A 132 12.98 1.06 -8.53
N ARG A 133 13.90 0.82 -9.45
CA ARG A 133 15.22 1.48 -9.51
C ARG A 133 15.33 2.47 -10.65
N TYR A 134 14.64 2.19 -11.76
CA TYR A 134 14.69 2.94 -13.00
C TYR A 134 13.28 3.24 -13.50
N SER A 135 13.14 4.26 -14.34
CA SER A 135 11.85 4.61 -14.97
C SER A 135 11.21 3.44 -15.74
N GLY A 136 12.04 2.60 -16.36
CA GLY A 136 11.56 1.38 -17.02
C GLY A 136 10.90 0.38 -16.09
N ASP A 137 11.29 0.33 -14.82
CA ASP A 137 10.65 -0.55 -13.83
C ASP A 137 9.24 -0.06 -13.49
N VAL A 138 9.03 1.26 -13.45
CA VAL A 138 7.70 1.87 -13.29
C VAL A 138 6.79 1.43 -14.45
N VAL A 139 7.26 1.55 -15.68
CA VAL A 139 6.49 1.13 -16.88
C VAL A 139 6.13 -0.34 -16.81
N LYS A 140 7.06 -1.22 -16.42
CA LYS A 140 6.81 -2.66 -16.27
C LYS A 140 5.76 -2.95 -15.20
N ALA A 141 5.84 -2.27 -14.05
CA ALA A 141 4.86 -2.44 -12.97
C ALA A 141 3.44 -2.05 -13.40
N LEU A 142 3.31 -0.92 -14.11
CA LEU A 142 2.03 -0.46 -14.65
C LEU A 142 1.52 -1.39 -15.77
N ALA A 143 2.39 -1.82 -16.68
CA ALA A 143 2.03 -2.77 -17.75
C ALA A 143 1.60 -4.14 -17.20
N ALA A 144 2.15 -4.54 -16.04
CA ALA A 144 1.76 -5.77 -15.36
C ALA A 144 0.41 -5.68 -14.61
N GLY A 145 -0.21 -4.49 -14.56
CA GLY A 145 -1.53 -4.29 -14.00
C GLY A 145 -1.56 -3.39 -12.75
N GLY A 146 -0.43 -2.82 -12.32
CA GLY A 146 -0.40 -1.81 -11.26
C GLY A 146 -1.17 -0.55 -11.68
N ASN A 147 -2.00 -0.01 -10.82
CA ASN A 147 -2.69 1.26 -11.07
C ASN A 147 -1.80 2.46 -10.74
N CYS A 148 -0.94 2.31 -9.75
CA CYS A 148 0.11 3.25 -9.40
C CYS A 148 1.29 2.51 -8.76
N VAL A 149 2.37 3.24 -8.50
CA VAL A 149 3.60 2.69 -7.91
C VAL A 149 3.98 3.45 -6.65
N MET A 150 4.62 2.78 -5.70
CA MET A 150 5.27 3.39 -4.56
C MET A 150 6.78 3.33 -4.72
N CYS A 151 7.42 4.49 -4.74
CA CYS A 151 8.85 4.67 -4.92
C CYS A 151 9.47 5.17 -3.62
N GLY A 152 10.53 4.49 -3.16
CA GLY A 152 11.34 4.93 -2.03
C GLY A 152 12.68 5.51 -2.50
N SER A 153 13.62 4.64 -2.88
CA SER A 153 14.99 5.02 -3.24
C SER A 153 15.08 5.98 -4.44
N MET A 154 14.12 5.96 -5.35
CA MET A 154 14.10 6.91 -6.49
C MET A 154 13.92 8.36 -6.02
N PHE A 155 13.32 8.60 -4.87
CA PHE A 155 13.10 9.93 -4.32
C PHE A 155 14.05 10.29 -3.18
N ALA A 156 14.78 9.33 -2.63
CA ALA A 156 15.64 9.54 -1.46
C ALA A 156 16.78 10.56 -1.69
N GLY A 157 17.22 10.72 -2.94
CA GLY A 157 18.27 11.68 -3.30
C GLY A 157 17.77 12.99 -3.90
N THR A 158 16.47 13.28 -3.82
CA THR A 158 15.90 14.55 -4.32
C THR A 158 16.07 15.65 -3.27
N GLU A 159 16.07 16.91 -3.73
CA GLU A 159 16.18 18.08 -2.83
C GLU A 159 15.04 18.17 -1.82
N GLU A 160 13.86 17.65 -2.16
CA GLU A 160 12.68 17.66 -1.30
C GLU A 160 12.67 16.53 -0.25
N ALA A 161 13.54 15.53 -0.39
CA ALA A 161 13.61 14.43 0.58
C ALA A 161 14.22 14.93 1.90
N PRO A 162 13.60 14.66 3.06
CA PRO A 162 14.15 15.05 4.34
C PRO A 162 15.38 14.20 4.69
N GLY A 163 16.41 14.82 5.29
CA GLY A 163 17.62 14.16 5.76
C GLY A 163 18.87 14.91 5.38
N ASP A 164 19.99 14.48 5.94
CA ASP A 164 21.31 15.01 5.64
C ASP A 164 21.93 14.25 4.47
N THR A 165 22.63 14.97 3.60
CA THR A 165 23.46 14.36 2.56
C THR A 165 24.78 13.92 3.19
N ILE A 166 25.10 12.65 3.13
CA ILE A 166 26.32 12.03 3.65
C ILE A 166 27.17 11.46 2.51
#